data_f7d2cbecb299069a748272c903a80951
#
_entry.id   f7d2cbecb299069a748272c903a80951
#
_cell.length_a   1.000
_cell.length_b   1.000
_cell.length_c   1.000
_cell.angle_alpha   90.00
_cell.angle_beta   90.00
_cell.angle_gamma   90.00
#
_symmetry.space_group_name_H-M   'P 1'
#
loop_
_entity.id
_entity.type
_entity.pdbx_description
1 polymer ?
#
loop_
_entity_poly.entity_id
_entity_poly.type
_entity_poly.pdbx_seq_one_letter_code
_entity_poly.pdbx_strand_id
1 'polypeptide(L)'
;LDNVNEVAHPELWVKAQPNIGKTVGYEAYQLDVERAEQAPATRNDILAKRFGLPMEGYTYYFTYEETIPHNKIECWGLPCALGADLSQGEDFCAFTFFFPLKDGSIGIKTRSYISRATFDKLPGAMRLKYEDFLREGSLIIMEGITLNIDQEVYDDLDAHIQEKGYDVRCFGFDPYNAKEFVERWVSENGP
;
A
#
# COMPACT_ATOMS: atom_id res chain seq x y z
N LEU A 1 22.96 12.79 -3.90
CA LEU A 1 24.06 13.48 -3.20
C LEU A 1 24.94 12.46 -2.49
N ASP A 2 26.17 12.86 -2.18
CA ASP A 2 27.13 11.96 -1.53
C ASP A 2 27.01 12.00 0.01
N ASN A 3 26.57 13.14 0.55
CA ASN A 3 26.38 13.34 1.99
C ASN A 3 25.36 14.43 2.29
N VAL A 4 24.89 14.49 3.56
CA VAL A 4 23.85 15.44 4.01
C VAL A 4 24.25 16.91 3.89
N ASN A 5 25.54 17.23 3.99
CA ASN A 5 25.99 18.62 3.91
C ASN A 5 25.78 19.21 2.51
N GLU A 6 25.77 18.37 1.47
CA GLU A 6 25.52 18.81 0.09
C GLU A 6 24.07 19.28 -0.15
N VAL A 7 23.15 19.00 0.76
CA VAL A 7 21.75 19.47 0.68
C VAL A 7 21.63 20.98 0.74
N ALA A 8 22.54 21.64 1.49
CA ALA A 8 22.60 23.10 1.58
C ALA A 8 23.20 23.78 0.33
N HIS A 9 23.61 23.02 -0.68
CA HIS A 9 24.29 23.48 -1.88
C HIS A 9 23.45 23.23 -3.14
N PRO A 10 22.58 24.17 -3.56
CA PRO A 10 21.68 23.99 -4.70
C PRO A 10 22.38 23.60 -6.01
N GLU A 11 23.60 24.05 -6.21
CA GLU A 11 24.41 23.72 -7.37
C GLU A 11 24.77 22.23 -7.47
N LEU A 12 24.72 21.50 -6.37
CA LEU A 12 25.01 20.07 -6.32
C LEU A 12 23.75 19.20 -6.51
N TRP A 13 22.55 19.77 -6.45
CA TRP A 13 21.29 19.02 -6.55
C TRP A 13 21.13 18.31 -7.90
N VAL A 14 21.83 18.78 -8.92
CA VAL A 14 21.90 18.10 -10.22
C VAL A 14 22.41 16.66 -10.13
N LYS A 15 23.19 16.31 -9.09
CA LYS A 15 23.63 14.93 -8.84
C LYS A 15 22.46 14.02 -8.50
N ALA A 16 21.49 14.51 -7.71
CA ALA A 16 20.29 13.75 -7.33
C ALA A 16 19.20 13.82 -8.41
N GLN A 17 19.08 14.96 -9.08
CA GLN A 17 18.09 15.19 -10.12
C GLN A 17 18.71 15.88 -11.35
N PRO A 18 19.13 15.09 -12.36
CA PRO A 18 19.79 15.64 -13.56
C PRO A 18 18.93 16.59 -14.39
N ASN A 19 17.60 16.59 -14.17
CA ASN A 19 16.65 17.45 -14.87
C ASN A 19 16.31 18.74 -14.11
N ILE A 20 16.93 18.97 -12.95
CA ILE A 20 16.72 20.21 -12.18
C ILE A 20 17.18 21.42 -13.00
N GLY A 21 16.42 22.48 -12.96
CA GLY A 21 16.64 23.67 -13.82
C GLY A 21 16.19 23.51 -15.28
N LYS A 22 15.68 22.33 -15.69
CA LYS A 22 15.13 22.06 -17.03
C LYS A 22 13.64 21.77 -16.97
N THR A 23 13.28 20.57 -16.49
CA THR A 23 11.88 20.13 -16.35
C THR A 23 11.42 20.17 -14.90
N VAL A 24 12.34 20.28 -13.94
CA VAL A 24 12.08 20.39 -12.50
C VAL A 24 12.64 21.71 -12.00
N GLY A 25 11.81 22.54 -11.37
CA GLY A 25 12.25 23.83 -10.82
C GLY A 25 13.07 23.69 -9.54
N TYR A 26 14.03 24.57 -9.34
CA TYR A 26 14.81 24.64 -8.10
C TYR A 26 13.94 24.95 -6.88
N GLU A 27 12.88 25.73 -7.06
CA GLU A 27 11.97 26.16 -5.99
C GLU A 27 11.30 24.95 -5.29
N ALA A 28 10.96 23.91 -6.04
CA ALA A 28 10.35 22.71 -5.48
C ALA A 28 11.32 21.98 -4.53
N TYR A 29 12.60 21.92 -4.90
CA TYR A 29 13.64 21.32 -4.07
C TYR A 29 13.97 22.18 -2.85
N GLN A 30 14.00 23.49 -3.01
CA GLN A 30 14.23 24.42 -1.91
C GLN A 30 13.12 24.33 -0.85
N LEU A 31 11.86 24.26 -1.29
CA LEU A 31 10.73 24.06 -0.39
C LEU A 31 10.82 22.73 0.38
N ASP A 32 11.29 21.66 -0.26
CA ASP A 32 11.48 20.37 0.39
C ASP A 32 12.64 20.42 1.40
N VAL A 33 13.72 21.17 1.13
CA VAL A 33 14.81 21.41 2.11
C VAL A 33 14.26 22.16 3.32
N GLU A 34 13.53 23.26 3.12
CA GLU A 34 12.91 24.03 4.21
C GLU A 34 11.98 23.16 5.06
N ARG A 35 11.17 22.29 4.42
CA ARG A 35 10.32 21.33 5.13
C ARG A 35 11.14 20.33 5.94
N ALA A 36 12.24 19.83 5.39
CA ALA A 36 13.11 18.90 6.07
C ALA A 36 13.78 19.53 7.30
N GLU A 37 14.06 20.84 7.28
CA GLU A 37 14.60 21.59 8.41
C GLU A 37 13.56 21.86 9.50
N GLN A 38 12.31 22.17 9.09
CA GLN A 38 11.24 22.53 10.02
C GLN A 38 10.54 21.31 10.65
N ALA A 39 10.56 20.15 9.99
CA ALA A 39 9.84 18.96 10.41
C ALA A 39 10.79 17.75 10.54
N PRO A 40 11.42 17.54 11.69
CA PRO A 40 12.37 16.43 11.89
C PRO A 40 11.79 15.05 11.58
N ALA A 41 10.50 14.84 11.79
CA ALA A 41 9.81 13.59 11.52
C ALA A 41 9.80 13.21 10.02
N THR A 42 9.76 14.19 9.12
CA THR A 42 9.73 13.97 7.67
C THR A 42 11.08 14.14 6.99
N ARG A 43 12.09 14.63 7.75
CA ARG A 43 13.41 14.96 7.23
C ARG A 43 14.07 13.80 6.50
N ASN A 44 14.15 12.63 7.15
CA ASN A 44 14.83 11.48 6.58
C ASN A 44 14.15 10.97 5.29
N ASP A 45 12.84 11.03 5.25
CA ASP A 45 12.06 10.65 4.06
C ASP A 45 12.33 11.60 2.89
N ILE A 46 12.35 12.90 3.13
CA ILE A 46 12.66 13.92 2.11
C ILE A 46 14.10 13.73 1.61
N LEU A 47 15.07 13.57 2.53
CA LEU A 47 16.48 13.41 2.17
C LEU A 47 16.71 12.14 1.34
N ALA A 48 16.06 11.04 1.69
CA ALA A 48 16.15 9.80 0.94
C ALA A 48 15.49 9.91 -0.44
N LYS A 49 14.25 10.38 -0.52
CA LYS A 49 13.46 10.40 -1.76
C LYS A 49 13.90 11.47 -2.76
N ARG A 50 14.23 12.68 -2.27
CA ARG A 50 14.59 13.80 -3.13
C ARG A 50 16.07 13.85 -3.48
N PHE A 51 16.91 13.48 -2.53
CA PHE A 51 18.34 13.65 -2.67
C PHE A 51 19.12 12.33 -2.79
N GLY A 52 18.43 11.17 -2.69
CA GLY A 52 19.04 9.86 -2.83
C GLY A 52 20.05 9.55 -1.72
N LEU A 53 19.91 10.20 -0.56
CA LEU A 53 20.82 9.98 0.56
C LEU A 53 20.46 8.71 1.33
N PRO A 54 21.42 7.82 1.62
CA PRO A 54 21.18 6.68 2.50
C PRO A 54 20.96 7.20 3.93
N MET A 55 19.70 7.18 4.39
CA MET A 55 19.36 7.61 5.73
C MET A 55 19.25 6.40 6.64
N GLU A 56 19.96 6.41 7.76
CA GLU A 56 19.77 5.43 8.82
C GLU A 56 18.53 5.78 9.64
N GLY A 57 17.69 4.78 9.87
CA GLY A 57 16.46 4.90 10.67
C GLY A 57 15.26 5.37 9.85
N TYR A 58 14.48 4.41 9.36
CA TYR A 58 13.11 4.70 8.94
C TYR A 58 12.33 5.17 10.16
N THR A 59 11.82 6.39 10.12
CA THR A 59 10.78 6.80 11.06
C THR A 59 9.52 6.08 10.63
N TYR A 60 9.22 4.95 11.25
CA TYR A 60 7.96 4.25 11.01
C TYR A 60 6.83 5.13 11.53
N TYR A 61 5.70 5.14 10.83
CA TYR A 61 4.50 5.84 11.27
C TYR A 61 3.97 5.25 12.58
N PHE A 62 4.07 3.92 12.70
CA PHE A 62 3.79 3.18 13.92
C PHE A 62 5.05 2.49 14.44
N THR A 63 5.21 2.42 15.75
CA THR A 63 6.22 1.56 16.37
C THR A 63 5.88 0.09 16.17
N TYR A 64 6.86 -0.79 16.39
CA TYR A 64 6.63 -2.24 16.28
C TYR A 64 5.53 -2.70 17.25
N GLU A 65 5.54 -2.18 18.47
CA GLU A 65 4.55 -2.49 19.51
C GLU A 65 3.14 -2.08 19.11
N GLU A 66 2.99 -0.95 18.42
CA GLU A 66 1.69 -0.47 17.91
C GLU A 66 1.16 -1.31 16.74
N THR A 67 2.04 -2.03 16.04
CA THR A 67 1.65 -2.89 14.91
C THR A 67 1.34 -4.33 15.32
N ILE A 68 1.61 -4.71 16.58
CA ILE A 68 1.30 -6.05 17.07
C ILE A 68 -0.23 -6.17 17.28
N PRO A 69 -0.90 -7.13 16.63
CA PRO A 69 -2.32 -7.37 16.87
C PRO A 69 -2.56 -7.77 18.33
N HIS A 70 -3.37 -7.01 19.05
CA HIS A 70 -3.65 -7.29 20.46
C HIS A 70 -4.63 -8.45 20.62
N ASN A 71 -5.58 -8.62 19.70
CA ASN A 71 -6.60 -9.66 19.75
C ASN A 71 -6.96 -10.18 18.36
N LYS A 72 -7.30 -11.46 18.26
CA LYS A 72 -7.99 -12.00 17.09
C LYS A 72 -9.48 -11.68 17.23
N ILE A 73 -10.00 -10.84 16.34
CA ILE A 73 -11.41 -10.43 16.34
C ILE A 73 -12.11 -11.11 15.18
N GLU A 74 -13.24 -11.76 15.48
CA GLU A 74 -14.16 -12.25 14.46
C GLU A 74 -15.09 -11.11 14.05
N CYS A 75 -15.09 -10.78 12.76
CA CYS A 75 -15.83 -9.62 12.20
C CYS A 75 -17.05 -10.06 11.36
N TRP A 76 -17.53 -11.28 11.52
CA TRP A 76 -18.64 -11.83 10.74
C TRP A 76 -19.90 -10.99 10.89
N GLY A 77 -20.54 -10.67 9.76
CA GLY A 77 -21.79 -9.92 9.75
C GLY A 77 -21.69 -8.46 10.19
N LEU A 78 -20.48 -7.94 10.38
CA LEU A 78 -20.29 -6.57 10.85
C LEU A 78 -20.23 -5.57 9.68
N PRO A 79 -20.69 -4.32 9.91
CA PRO A 79 -20.49 -3.23 8.96
C PRO A 79 -19.02 -2.85 8.87
N CYS A 80 -18.57 -2.58 7.66
CA CYS A 80 -17.18 -2.19 7.40
C CYS A 80 -17.04 -1.18 6.26
N ALA A 81 -15.87 -0.54 6.22
CA ALA A 81 -15.36 0.13 5.04
C ALA A 81 -14.38 -0.82 4.33
N LEU A 82 -14.40 -0.84 3.01
CA LEU A 82 -13.47 -1.57 2.16
C LEU A 82 -12.54 -0.59 1.46
N GLY A 83 -11.23 -0.78 1.61
CA GLY A 83 -10.20 -0.07 0.85
C GLY A 83 -9.56 -1.01 -0.15
N ALA A 84 -9.28 -0.53 -1.37
CA ALA A 84 -8.63 -1.31 -2.42
C ALA A 84 -7.41 -0.59 -2.99
N ASP A 85 -6.34 -1.34 -3.17
CA ASP A 85 -5.18 -0.99 -3.99
C ASP A 85 -5.11 -1.98 -5.15
N LEU A 86 -5.50 -1.49 -6.35
CA LEU A 86 -5.64 -2.29 -7.56
C LEU A 86 -4.39 -2.11 -8.42
N SER A 87 -3.44 -2.99 -8.24
CA SER A 87 -2.22 -3.01 -9.03
C SER A 87 -2.37 -3.84 -10.30
N GLN A 88 -1.78 -3.36 -11.39
CA GLN A 88 -1.64 -4.14 -12.63
C GLN A 88 -0.21 -4.66 -12.76
N GLY A 89 -0.07 -5.93 -13.18
CA GLY A 89 1.22 -6.51 -13.51
C GLY A 89 1.79 -7.45 -12.44
N GLU A 90 3.03 -7.19 -12.02
CA GLU A 90 3.78 -8.06 -11.10
C GLU A 90 3.65 -7.66 -9.62
N ASP A 91 2.76 -6.75 -9.28
CA ASP A 91 2.51 -6.28 -7.91
C ASP A 91 1.27 -6.94 -7.29
N PHE A 92 1.05 -6.71 -6.00
CA PHE A 92 -0.13 -7.20 -5.31
C PHE A 92 -1.37 -6.39 -5.68
N CYS A 93 -2.52 -7.07 -5.72
CA CYS A 93 -3.82 -6.43 -5.57
C CYS A 93 -4.28 -6.67 -4.13
N ALA A 94 -4.60 -5.62 -3.37
CA ALA A 94 -4.87 -5.71 -1.94
C ALA A 94 -6.18 -5.04 -1.55
N PHE A 95 -6.92 -5.73 -0.68
CA PHE A 95 -8.17 -5.24 -0.11
C PHE A 95 -8.06 -5.25 1.41
N THR A 96 -8.51 -4.17 2.04
CA THR A 96 -8.51 -4.03 3.50
C THR A 96 -9.90 -3.69 3.98
N PHE A 97 -10.44 -4.52 4.85
CA PHE A 97 -11.70 -4.31 5.55
C PHE A 97 -11.42 -3.66 6.90
N PHE A 98 -12.08 -2.54 7.14
CA PHE A 98 -11.99 -1.75 8.36
C PHE A 98 -13.32 -1.80 9.10
N PHE A 99 -13.32 -2.38 10.31
CA PHE A 99 -14.50 -2.60 11.13
C PHE A 99 -14.47 -1.69 12.37
N PRO A 100 -15.27 -0.63 12.43
CA PRO A 100 -15.43 0.14 13.68
C PRO A 100 -16.23 -0.70 14.69
N LEU A 101 -15.63 -1.01 15.85
CA LEU A 101 -16.25 -1.84 16.86
C LEU A 101 -16.94 -0.99 17.94
N LYS A 102 -17.90 -1.59 18.67
CA LYS A 102 -18.73 -0.89 19.65
C LYS A 102 -17.96 -0.36 20.85
N ASP A 103 -16.83 -0.97 21.17
CA ASP A 103 -15.94 -0.56 22.27
C ASP A 103 -14.95 0.55 21.88
N GLY A 104 -15.05 1.05 20.62
CA GLY A 104 -14.14 2.06 20.08
C GLY A 104 -12.85 1.49 19.49
N SER A 105 -12.63 0.18 19.59
CA SER A 105 -11.52 -0.47 18.88
C SER A 105 -11.82 -0.67 17.39
N ILE A 106 -10.78 -1.03 16.64
CA ILE A 106 -10.87 -1.19 15.19
C ILE A 106 -10.42 -2.59 14.83
N GLY A 107 -11.28 -3.33 14.13
CA GLY A 107 -10.94 -4.58 13.48
C GLY A 107 -10.37 -4.32 12.08
N ILE A 108 -9.27 -4.97 11.73
CA ILE A 108 -8.68 -4.90 10.39
C ILE A 108 -8.54 -6.32 9.86
N LYS A 109 -9.02 -6.55 8.65
CA LYS A 109 -8.80 -7.78 7.88
C LYS A 109 -8.29 -7.40 6.50
N THR A 110 -7.32 -8.13 6.02
CA THR A 110 -6.77 -7.94 4.67
C THR A 110 -6.96 -9.19 3.83
N ARG A 111 -7.13 -9.00 2.53
CA ARG A 111 -7.12 -10.04 1.52
C ARG A 111 -6.31 -9.54 0.34
N SER A 112 -5.20 -10.16 0.06
CA SER A 112 -4.28 -9.77 -0.99
C SER A 112 -4.16 -10.87 -2.03
N TYR A 113 -3.90 -10.48 -3.27
CA TYR A 113 -3.81 -11.38 -4.40
C TYR A 113 -2.48 -11.19 -5.12
N ILE A 114 -1.90 -12.28 -5.59
CA ILE A 114 -0.69 -12.29 -6.39
C ILE A 114 -0.82 -13.36 -7.48
N SER A 115 -0.27 -13.11 -8.68
CA SER A 115 -0.26 -14.13 -9.71
C SER A 115 0.74 -15.25 -9.39
N ARG A 116 0.46 -16.46 -9.84
CA ARG A 116 1.37 -17.62 -9.73
C ARG A 116 2.75 -17.28 -10.27
N ALA A 117 2.81 -16.68 -11.46
CA ALA A 117 4.08 -16.34 -12.10
C ALA A 117 4.90 -15.34 -11.28
N THR A 118 4.25 -14.35 -10.64
CA THR A 118 4.93 -13.39 -9.76
C THR A 118 5.41 -14.06 -8.47
N PHE A 119 4.56 -14.87 -7.84
CA PHE A 119 4.92 -15.62 -6.63
C PHE A 119 6.15 -16.53 -6.87
N ASP A 120 6.20 -17.23 -7.99
CA ASP A 120 7.29 -18.15 -8.32
C ASP A 120 8.64 -17.44 -8.59
N LYS A 121 8.60 -16.16 -8.99
CA LYS A 121 9.80 -15.32 -9.17
C LYS A 121 10.34 -14.74 -7.85
N LEU A 122 9.61 -14.82 -6.74
CA LEU A 122 10.05 -14.23 -5.48
C LEU A 122 11.33 -14.86 -4.95
N PRO A 123 12.25 -14.06 -4.39
CA PRO A 123 13.41 -14.57 -3.68
C PRO A 123 12.99 -15.49 -2.52
N GLY A 124 13.78 -16.54 -2.25
CA GLY A 124 13.42 -17.56 -1.27
C GLY A 124 13.06 -17.03 0.11
N ALA A 125 13.77 -16.01 0.61
CA ALA A 125 13.46 -15.39 1.90
C ALA A 125 12.10 -14.66 1.92
N MET A 126 11.69 -14.06 0.79
CA MET A 126 10.37 -13.43 0.66
C MET A 126 9.28 -14.49 0.53
N ARG A 127 9.54 -15.56 -0.23
CA ARG A 127 8.59 -16.67 -0.40
C ARG A 127 8.20 -17.27 0.94
N LEU A 128 9.17 -17.51 1.84
CA LEU A 128 8.90 -18.02 3.19
C LEU A 128 7.95 -17.13 4.00
N LYS A 129 8.12 -15.81 3.93
CA LYS A 129 7.18 -14.87 4.58
C LYS A 129 5.78 -14.97 3.99
N TYR A 130 5.68 -15.10 2.67
CA TYR A 130 4.39 -15.16 1.99
C TYR A 130 3.67 -16.48 2.20
N GLU A 131 4.39 -17.57 2.46
CA GLU A 131 3.81 -18.86 2.87
C GLU A 131 3.03 -18.75 4.19
N ASP A 132 3.46 -17.90 5.11
CA ASP A 132 2.70 -17.64 6.34
C ASP A 132 1.37 -16.94 6.03
N PHE A 133 1.37 -15.92 5.19
CA PHE A 133 0.14 -15.23 4.74
C PHE A 133 -0.80 -16.13 3.94
N LEU A 134 -0.26 -17.05 3.14
CA LEU A 134 -1.05 -18.08 2.45
C LEU A 134 -1.72 -19.02 3.47
N ARG A 135 -0.98 -19.44 4.49
CA ARG A 135 -1.50 -20.34 5.55
C ARG A 135 -2.57 -19.65 6.41
N GLU A 136 -2.42 -18.34 6.62
CA GLU A 136 -3.41 -17.53 7.35
C GLU A 136 -4.63 -17.17 6.48
N GLY A 137 -4.56 -17.36 5.17
CA GLY A 137 -5.63 -17.03 4.21
C GLY A 137 -5.76 -15.54 3.89
N SER A 138 -4.77 -14.72 4.27
CA SER A 138 -4.72 -13.29 3.93
C SER A 138 -4.07 -13.02 2.56
N LEU A 139 -3.33 -13.98 2.01
CA LEU A 139 -2.78 -13.95 0.67
C LEU A 139 -3.38 -15.09 -0.17
N ILE A 140 -3.79 -14.77 -1.38
CA ILE A 140 -4.35 -15.71 -2.37
C ILE A 140 -3.46 -15.71 -3.61
N ILE A 141 -3.08 -16.87 -4.09
CA ILE A 141 -2.39 -17.02 -5.36
C ILE A 141 -3.43 -17.32 -6.44
N MET A 142 -3.52 -16.44 -7.43
CA MET A 142 -4.31 -16.66 -8.62
C MET A 142 -3.47 -17.32 -9.70
N GLU A 143 -3.99 -18.32 -10.37
CA GLU A 143 -3.27 -19.00 -11.44
C GLU A 143 -3.13 -18.09 -12.66
N GLY A 144 -1.96 -18.13 -13.29
CA GLY A 144 -1.68 -17.33 -14.48
C GLY A 144 -0.41 -16.48 -14.39
N ILE A 145 -0.20 -15.68 -15.43
CA ILE A 145 0.97 -14.79 -15.56
C ILE A 145 0.69 -13.44 -14.89
N THR A 146 -0.53 -12.95 -15.03
CA THR A 146 -1.00 -11.68 -14.46
C THR A 146 -2.30 -11.91 -13.71
N LEU A 147 -2.66 -10.99 -12.82
CA LEU A 147 -3.96 -11.00 -12.16
C LEU A 147 -5.07 -10.57 -13.12
N ASN A 148 -6.15 -11.34 -13.17
CA ASN A 148 -7.40 -10.95 -13.80
C ASN A 148 -8.27 -10.27 -12.73
N ILE A 149 -8.05 -8.96 -12.54
CA ILE A 149 -8.62 -8.20 -11.42
C ILE A 149 -10.14 -8.07 -11.54
N ASP A 150 -10.64 -7.80 -12.75
CA ASP A 150 -12.03 -7.45 -12.99
C ASP A 150 -12.97 -8.68 -12.99
N GLN A 151 -12.40 -9.88 -13.05
CA GLN A 151 -13.16 -11.13 -13.04
C GLN A 151 -12.74 -12.02 -11.86
N GLU A 152 -11.60 -12.70 -11.95
CA GLU A 152 -11.21 -13.74 -10.99
C GLU A 152 -10.98 -13.19 -9.58
N VAL A 153 -10.28 -12.05 -9.45
CA VAL A 153 -10.06 -11.38 -8.16
C VAL A 153 -11.36 -10.84 -7.61
N TYR A 154 -12.18 -10.24 -8.47
CA TYR A 154 -13.49 -9.75 -8.07
C TYR A 154 -14.41 -10.88 -7.57
N ASP A 155 -14.52 -11.97 -8.31
CA ASP A 155 -15.37 -13.11 -7.96
C ASP A 155 -14.95 -13.76 -6.64
N ASP A 156 -13.63 -13.91 -6.41
CA ASP A 156 -13.11 -14.44 -5.14
C ASP A 156 -13.35 -13.47 -3.97
N LEU A 157 -13.17 -12.16 -4.19
CA LEU A 157 -13.45 -11.14 -3.17
C LEU A 157 -14.93 -11.10 -2.82
N ASP A 158 -15.81 -11.09 -3.81
CA ASP A 158 -17.25 -11.07 -3.59
C ASP A 158 -17.71 -12.33 -2.85
N ALA A 159 -17.26 -13.50 -3.27
CA ALA A 159 -17.52 -14.76 -2.58
C ALA A 159 -17.06 -14.72 -1.11
N HIS A 160 -15.89 -14.13 -0.83
CA HIS A 160 -15.40 -13.95 0.53
C HIS A 160 -16.28 -13.01 1.36
N ILE A 161 -16.69 -11.88 0.79
CA ILE A 161 -17.61 -10.93 1.44
C ILE A 161 -18.92 -11.62 1.80
N GLN A 162 -19.50 -12.38 0.87
CA GLN A 162 -20.75 -13.12 1.06
C GLN A 162 -20.58 -14.22 2.12
N GLU A 163 -19.52 -15.02 2.06
CA GLU A 163 -19.24 -16.06 3.04
C GLU A 163 -19.14 -15.50 4.47
N LYS A 164 -18.44 -14.37 4.65
CA LYS A 164 -18.26 -13.73 5.95
C LYS A 164 -19.45 -12.86 6.36
N GLY A 165 -20.38 -12.58 5.43
CA GLY A 165 -21.51 -11.69 5.67
C GLY A 165 -21.09 -10.25 5.95
N TYR A 166 -19.97 -9.78 5.41
CA TYR A 166 -19.50 -8.42 5.63
C TYR A 166 -20.46 -7.41 5.02
N ASP A 167 -20.88 -6.43 5.81
CA ASP A 167 -21.77 -5.36 5.39
C ASP A 167 -20.93 -4.15 4.96
N VAL A 168 -20.50 -4.15 3.69
CA VAL A 168 -19.64 -3.08 3.15
C VAL A 168 -20.46 -1.81 2.95
N ARG A 169 -20.19 -0.77 3.73
CA ARG A 169 -20.89 0.52 3.74
C ARG A 169 -20.25 1.58 2.89
N CYS A 170 -18.96 1.49 2.62
CA CYS A 170 -18.27 2.33 1.67
C CYS A 170 -17.09 1.58 1.06
N PHE A 171 -16.75 1.98 -0.15
CA PHE A 171 -15.64 1.43 -0.92
C PHE A 171 -14.70 2.57 -1.32
N GLY A 172 -13.45 2.52 -0.86
CA GLY A 172 -12.39 3.47 -1.17
C GLY A 172 -11.33 2.85 -2.06
N PHE A 173 -10.89 3.56 -3.09
CA PHE A 173 -9.91 3.06 -4.05
C PHE A 173 -9.10 4.20 -4.68
N ASP A 174 -7.90 3.89 -5.20
CA ASP A 174 -7.20 4.79 -6.11
C ASP A 174 -7.85 4.68 -7.50
N PRO A 175 -8.27 5.82 -8.13
CA PRO A 175 -8.89 5.79 -9.46
C PRO A 175 -7.99 5.23 -10.57
N TYR A 176 -6.69 5.15 -10.35
CA TYR A 176 -5.76 4.63 -11.34
C TYR A 176 -6.01 3.14 -11.56
N ASN A 177 -6.28 2.75 -12.80
CA ASN A 177 -6.60 1.37 -13.23
C ASN A 177 -7.81 0.69 -12.55
N ALA A 178 -8.67 1.44 -11.86
CA ALA A 178 -9.79 0.89 -11.11
C ALA A 178 -11.11 0.84 -11.88
N LYS A 179 -11.18 1.42 -13.08
CA LYS A 179 -12.44 1.71 -13.77
C LYS A 179 -13.36 0.50 -13.93
N GLU A 180 -12.88 -0.58 -14.54
CA GLU A 180 -13.69 -1.76 -14.85
C GLU A 180 -14.15 -2.49 -13.58
N PHE A 181 -13.25 -2.63 -12.61
CA PHE A 181 -13.56 -3.20 -11.30
C PHE A 181 -14.64 -2.40 -10.57
N VAL A 182 -14.51 -1.08 -10.54
CA VAL A 182 -15.45 -0.18 -9.84
C VAL A 182 -16.81 -0.12 -10.56
N GLU A 183 -16.84 -0.10 -11.89
CA GLU A 183 -18.08 -0.16 -12.66
C GLU A 183 -18.86 -1.45 -12.35
N ARG A 184 -18.17 -2.58 -12.27
CA ARG A 184 -18.76 -3.85 -11.86
C ARG A 184 -19.25 -3.79 -10.41
N TRP A 185 -18.42 -3.30 -9.48
CA TRP A 185 -18.78 -3.14 -8.08
C TRP A 185 -20.07 -2.33 -7.90
N VAL A 186 -20.15 -1.16 -8.54
CA VAL A 186 -21.33 -0.29 -8.47
C VAL A 186 -22.57 -0.96 -9.09
N SER A 187 -22.41 -1.72 -10.17
CA SER A 187 -23.50 -2.44 -10.80
C SER A 187 -24.10 -3.53 -9.91
N GLU A 188 -23.27 -4.23 -9.14
CA GLU A 188 -23.69 -5.38 -8.33
C GLU A 188 -24.04 -4.99 -6.88
N ASN A 189 -23.36 -3.98 -6.30
CA ASN A 189 -23.49 -3.60 -4.89
C ASN A 189 -24.15 -2.22 -4.67
N GLY A 190 -24.35 -1.46 -5.73
CA GLY A 190 -24.83 -0.07 -5.67
C GLY A 190 -23.71 0.96 -5.50
N PRO A 191 -24.07 2.25 -5.60
CA PRO A 191 -23.12 3.36 -5.53
C PRO A 191 -22.59 3.59 -4.10
#